data_d8515017a9a66ae3434f566fce6dfaef
#
_entry.id   d8515017a9a66ae3434f566fce6dfaef
#
_cell.length_a   1.000
_cell.length_b   1.000
_cell.length_c   1.000
_cell.angle_alpha   90.00
_cell.angle_beta   90.00
_cell.angle_gamma   90.00
#
_symmetry.space_group_name_H-M   'P 1'
#
loop_
_entity.id
_entity.type
_entity.pdbx_description
1 polymer ?
#
loop_
_entity_poly.entity_id
_entity_poly.type
_entity_poly.pdbx_seq_one_letter_code
_entity_poly.pdbx_strand_id
1 'polypeptide(L)'
;WGHPAYYPRIPGAATHDEGGDEAEGATEEQRIITAFLGQFYDDKPIPRLILSNVRPHELELLEEAFSMKADRKVEIVRPMRGEKLALVDHALTNAREALGRRLAESSAQGKILDEVCEAFGLDARPERIEVYDNAHIQGTNAVGGMIVAGPEGFRKNQYRKFNIRGDDLTP
;
A
#
# COMPACT_ATOMS: atom_id res chain seq x y z
N TRP A 1 8.53 5.89 14.04
CA TRP A 1 8.23 6.40 12.70
C TRP A 1 7.75 5.22 11.86
N GLY A 2 6.42 4.98 11.85
CA GLY A 2 5.83 3.95 11.01
C GLY A 2 5.78 4.44 9.56
N HIS A 3 6.55 3.81 8.68
CA HIS A 3 6.39 4.05 7.26
C HIS A 3 5.22 3.18 6.75
N PRO A 4 4.25 3.75 6.04
CA PRO A 4 3.19 2.96 5.43
C PRO A 4 3.80 1.98 4.43
N ALA A 5 3.23 0.78 4.35
CA ALA A 5 3.62 -0.18 3.32
C ALA A 5 3.33 0.43 1.94
N TYR A 6 4.30 0.36 1.06
CA TYR A 6 4.20 0.89 -0.30
C TYR A 6 4.19 -0.28 -1.29
N TYR A 7 3.24 -0.27 -2.21
CA TYR A 7 3.10 -1.28 -3.27
C TYR A 7 3.38 -0.61 -4.61
N PRO A 8 4.57 -0.82 -5.18
CA PRO A 8 4.90 -0.24 -6.48
C PRO A 8 4.03 -0.85 -7.58
N ARG A 9 3.64 -0.03 -8.55
CA ARG A 9 3.07 -0.53 -9.80
C ARG A 9 4.21 -1.04 -10.68
N ILE A 10 4.19 -2.33 -10.99
CA ILE A 10 5.20 -2.95 -11.84
C ILE A 10 4.65 -2.95 -13.26
N PRO A 11 5.28 -2.24 -14.22
CA PRO A 11 4.90 -2.34 -15.63
C PRO A 11 5.03 -3.80 -16.09
N GLY A 12 3.98 -4.38 -16.66
CA GLY A 12 3.96 -5.75 -17.17
C GLY A 12 3.49 -6.82 -16.17
N ALA A 13 3.14 -6.50 -14.92
CA ALA A 13 2.61 -7.48 -13.96
C ALA A 13 1.09 -7.78 -14.11
N ALA A 14 0.45 -7.23 -15.12
CA ALA A 14 -0.96 -7.49 -15.43
C ALA A 14 -1.04 -8.51 -16.57
N THR A 15 -1.56 -9.67 -16.25
CA THR A 15 -1.91 -10.83 -17.08
C THR A 15 -0.80 -11.87 -17.29
N HIS A 16 -1.05 -13.05 -16.75
CA HIS A 16 -0.57 -14.30 -17.32
C HIS A 16 -1.12 -14.42 -18.75
N ASP A 17 -0.42 -13.83 -19.71
CA ASP A 17 -0.57 -14.16 -21.12
C ASP A 17 0.83 -14.31 -21.72
N GLU A 18 1.03 -15.47 -22.34
CA GLU A 18 2.30 -15.91 -22.90
C GLU A 18 2.70 -14.97 -24.04
N GLY A 19 3.83 -14.29 -23.89
CA GLY A 19 4.50 -13.64 -25.02
C GLY A 19 4.61 -12.11 -24.97
N GLY A 20 5.43 -11.58 -24.09
CA GLY A 20 5.84 -10.18 -24.14
C GLY A 20 7.27 -10.05 -23.62
N ASP A 21 8.17 -9.58 -24.48
CA ASP A 21 9.59 -9.29 -24.31
C ASP A 21 10.07 -9.32 -22.84
N GLU A 22 10.69 -10.43 -22.45
CA GLU A 22 11.57 -10.49 -21.30
C GLU A 22 12.65 -9.43 -21.55
N ALA A 23 12.63 -8.35 -20.76
CA ALA A 23 13.78 -7.47 -20.62
C ALA A 23 14.92 -8.36 -20.14
N GLU A 24 15.77 -8.79 -21.08
CA GLU A 24 16.85 -9.75 -20.89
C GLU A 24 17.68 -9.38 -19.64
N GLY A 25 17.65 -10.23 -18.62
CA GLY A 25 18.63 -10.26 -17.56
C GLY A 25 18.23 -9.70 -16.18
N ALA A 26 17.07 -9.03 -15.99
CA ALA A 26 16.69 -8.51 -14.68
C ALA A 26 15.83 -9.50 -13.88
N THR A 27 16.18 -9.74 -12.61
CA THR A 27 15.32 -10.51 -11.69
C THR A 27 14.06 -9.72 -11.33
N GLU A 28 13.00 -10.43 -10.95
CA GLU A 28 11.76 -9.80 -10.47
C GLU A 28 12.02 -8.82 -9.31
N GLU A 29 12.88 -9.20 -8.35
CA GLU A 29 13.26 -8.34 -7.23
C GLU A 29 13.94 -7.04 -7.69
N GLN A 30 14.79 -7.12 -8.71
CA GLN A 30 15.46 -5.94 -9.29
C GLN A 30 14.44 -5.00 -9.96
N ARG A 31 13.47 -5.54 -10.69
CA ARG A 31 12.38 -4.76 -11.29
C ARG A 31 11.49 -4.11 -10.24
N ILE A 32 11.13 -4.85 -9.19
CA ILE A 32 10.33 -4.34 -8.07
C ILE A 32 11.02 -3.15 -7.38
N ILE A 33 12.31 -3.29 -7.04
CA ILE A 33 13.03 -2.22 -6.35
C ILE A 33 13.24 -0.99 -7.24
N THR A 34 13.47 -1.19 -8.53
CA THR A 34 13.56 -0.09 -9.50
C THR A 34 12.24 0.69 -9.59
N ALA A 35 11.13 -0.02 -9.77
CA ALA A 35 9.80 0.59 -9.80
C ALA A 35 9.45 1.28 -8.48
N PHE A 36 9.79 0.66 -7.36
CA PHE A 36 9.60 1.26 -6.03
C PHE A 36 10.36 2.57 -5.88
N LEU A 37 11.65 2.59 -6.17
CA LEU A 37 12.49 3.78 -6.02
C LEU A 37 11.99 4.91 -6.91
N GLY A 38 11.68 4.63 -8.18
CA GLY A 38 11.15 5.61 -9.13
C GLY A 38 9.85 6.24 -8.65
N GLN A 39 8.90 5.41 -8.22
CA GLN A 39 7.59 5.88 -7.75
C GLN A 39 7.65 6.53 -6.37
N PHE A 40 8.48 6.01 -5.45
CA PHE A 40 8.59 6.55 -4.09
C PHE A 40 9.21 7.94 -4.06
N TYR A 41 10.22 8.18 -4.89
CA TYR A 41 10.90 9.48 -4.98
C TYR A 41 10.30 10.40 -6.05
N ASP A 42 9.15 10.07 -6.59
CA ASP A 42 8.48 10.97 -7.54
C ASP A 42 8.03 12.27 -6.86
N ASP A 43 7.46 12.17 -5.67
CA ASP A 43 6.94 13.30 -4.88
C ASP A 43 7.76 13.62 -3.62
N LYS A 44 8.91 12.95 -3.40
CA LYS A 44 9.72 13.07 -2.17
C LYS A 44 11.12 13.58 -2.44
N PRO A 45 11.72 14.28 -1.46
CA PRO A 45 13.10 14.70 -1.57
C PRO A 45 14.05 13.48 -1.62
N ILE A 46 14.94 13.45 -2.60
CA ILE A 46 15.87 12.35 -2.82
C ILE A 46 17.09 12.55 -1.92
N PRO A 47 17.51 11.59 -1.08
CA PRO A 47 18.73 11.68 -0.29
C PRO A 47 19.98 11.51 -1.16
N ARG A 48 21.14 11.89 -0.65
CA ARG A 48 22.43 11.68 -1.36
C ARG A 48 22.82 10.22 -1.48
N LEU A 49 22.38 9.40 -0.52
CA LEU A 49 22.69 7.97 -0.47
C LEU A 49 21.44 7.20 -0.17
N ILE A 50 21.15 6.22 -1.02
CA ILE A 50 20.09 5.24 -0.84
C ILE A 50 20.75 3.88 -0.63
N LEU A 51 20.36 3.19 0.44
CA LEU A 51 20.84 1.83 0.72
C LEU A 51 19.72 0.85 0.37
N SER A 52 20.06 -0.22 -0.35
CA SER A 52 19.13 -1.27 -0.74
C SER A 52 19.74 -2.66 -0.54
N ASN A 53 18.91 -3.66 -0.24
CA ASN A 53 19.32 -5.06 -0.17
C ASN A 53 19.46 -5.70 -1.56
N VAL A 54 18.85 -5.12 -2.58
CA VAL A 54 18.91 -5.56 -3.97
C VAL A 54 19.45 -4.43 -4.84
N ARG A 55 20.35 -4.75 -5.79
CA ARG A 55 20.80 -3.80 -6.79
C ARG A 55 19.64 -3.56 -7.77
N PRO A 56 19.17 -2.32 -7.97
CA PRO A 56 18.15 -2.03 -8.97
C PRO A 56 18.57 -2.44 -10.38
N HIS A 57 17.62 -2.77 -11.21
CA HIS A 57 17.84 -2.85 -12.65
C HIS A 57 18.09 -1.44 -13.19
N GLU A 58 18.96 -1.30 -14.17
CA GLU A 58 19.34 0.01 -14.75
C GLU A 58 19.82 1.04 -13.70
N LEU A 59 20.66 0.56 -12.76
CA LEU A 59 21.15 1.36 -11.63
C LEU A 59 21.71 2.71 -12.06
N GLU A 60 22.55 2.72 -13.08
CA GLU A 60 23.24 3.92 -13.58
C GLU A 60 22.25 4.96 -14.11
N LEU A 61 21.23 4.53 -14.84
CA LEU A 61 20.17 5.40 -15.35
C LEU A 61 19.32 5.99 -14.20
N LEU A 62 19.03 5.16 -13.18
CA LEU A 62 18.27 5.60 -12.01
C LEU A 62 19.04 6.62 -11.17
N GLU A 63 20.36 6.41 -10.97
CA GLU A 63 21.23 7.35 -10.27
C GLU A 63 21.39 8.68 -11.03
N GLU A 64 21.48 8.64 -12.37
CA GLU A 64 21.52 9.82 -13.21
C GLU A 64 20.21 10.61 -13.11
N ALA A 65 19.06 9.97 -13.28
CA ALA A 65 17.76 10.59 -13.17
C ALA A 65 17.53 11.22 -11.79
N PHE A 66 17.93 10.53 -10.72
CA PHE A 66 17.82 11.04 -9.36
C PHE A 66 18.79 12.19 -9.11
N SER A 67 20.00 12.15 -9.66
CA SER A 67 20.98 13.21 -9.51
C SER A 67 20.54 14.48 -10.22
N MET A 68 19.96 14.37 -11.42
CA MET A 68 19.36 15.49 -12.15
C MET A 68 18.19 16.09 -11.36
N LYS A 69 17.27 15.26 -10.86
CA LYS A 69 16.10 15.72 -10.09
C LYS A 69 16.48 16.39 -8.77
N ALA A 70 17.54 15.91 -8.11
CA ALA A 70 18.02 16.43 -6.82
C ALA A 70 19.01 17.59 -6.93
N ASP A 71 19.45 17.95 -8.15
CA ASP A 71 20.52 18.90 -8.43
C ASP A 71 21.81 18.61 -7.63
N ARG A 72 22.14 17.33 -7.49
CA ARG A 72 23.33 16.84 -6.80
C ARG A 72 23.54 15.35 -7.04
N LYS A 73 24.76 14.86 -6.84
CA LYS A 73 25.07 13.44 -6.95
C LYS A 73 24.24 12.61 -5.95
N VAL A 74 23.56 11.59 -6.47
CA VAL A 74 22.83 10.58 -5.72
C VAL A 74 23.45 9.22 -6.01
N GLU A 75 23.65 8.42 -4.99
CA GLU A 75 24.21 7.08 -5.07
C GLU A 75 23.21 6.06 -4.49
N ILE A 76 23.05 4.92 -5.19
CA ILE A 76 22.25 3.79 -4.72
C ILE A 76 23.18 2.61 -4.49
N VAL A 77 23.35 2.21 -3.26
CA VAL A 77 24.36 1.23 -2.86
C VAL A 77 23.71 -0.01 -2.24
N ARG A 78 24.13 -1.19 -2.73
CA ARG A 78 23.94 -2.45 -2.04
C ARG A 78 25.16 -2.73 -1.17
N PRO A 79 25.10 -2.51 0.14
CA PRO A 79 26.27 -2.71 1.01
C PRO A 79 26.51 -4.21 1.23
N MET A 80 27.77 -4.60 1.26
CA MET A 80 28.18 -6.00 1.47
C MET A 80 28.80 -6.23 2.85
N ARG A 81 29.09 -5.16 3.62
CA ARG A 81 29.73 -5.25 4.95
C ARG A 81 29.60 -3.95 5.74
N GLY A 82 29.86 -4.04 7.04
CA GLY A 82 29.96 -2.88 7.94
C GLY A 82 28.60 -2.28 8.31
N GLU A 83 28.61 -1.08 8.87
CA GLU A 83 27.39 -0.43 9.43
C GLU A 83 26.28 -0.25 8.41
N LYS A 84 26.61 0.04 7.15
CA LYS A 84 25.59 0.20 6.09
C LYS A 84 24.85 -1.10 5.83
N LEU A 85 25.51 -2.26 5.89
CA LEU A 85 24.85 -3.54 5.78
C LEU A 85 23.94 -3.78 6.98
N ALA A 86 24.39 -3.49 8.19
CA ALA A 86 23.57 -3.64 9.39
C ALA A 86 22.29 -2.78 9.32
N LEU A 87 22.35 -1.57 8.75
CA LEU A 87 21.15 -0.74 8.52
C LEU A 87 20.17 -1.39 7.54
N VAL A 88 20.68 -1.97 6.45
CA VAL A 88 19.85 -2.68 5.47
C VAL A 88 19.20 -3.93 6.08
N ASP A 89 19.97 -4.72 6.84
CA ASP A 89 19.45 -5.91 7.52
C ASP A 89 18.37 -5.56 8.54
N HIS A 90 18.56 -4.48 9.28
CA HIS A 90 17.53 -3.98 10.21
C HIS A 90 16.25 -3.55 9.46
N ALA A 91 16.40 -2.82 8.36
CA ALA A 91 15.26 -2.42 7.54
C ALA A 91 14.53 -3.64 6.94
N LEU A 92 15.29 -4.66 6.49
CA LEU A 92 14.73 -5.90 5.95
C LEU A 92 13.97 -6.70 7.02
N THR A 93 14.50 -6.77 8.23
CA THR A 93 13.82 -7.40 9.38
C THR A 93 12.50 -6.69 9.67
N ASN A 94 12.52 -5.37 9.77
CA ASN A 94 11.30 -4.58 10.00
C ASN A 94 10.27 -4.78 8.88
N ALA A 95 10.70 -4.85 7.63
CA ALA A 95 9.82 -5.09 6.48
C ALA A 95 9.18 -6.48 6.54
N ARG A 96 9.95 -7.52 6.89
CA ARG A 96 9.43 -8.90 7.07
C ARG A 96 8.41 -8.99 8.20
N GLU A 97 8.69 -8.37 9.33
CA GLU A 97 7.77 -8.32 10.46
C GLU A 97 6.48 -7.56 10.12
N ALA A 98 6.59 -6.43 9.41
CA ALA A 98 5.43 -5.67 8.96
C ALA A 98 4.56 -6.48 7.98
N LEU A 99 5.19 -7.20 7.06
CA LEU A 99 4.50 -8.11 6.13
C LEU A 99 3.81 -9.24 6.89
N GLY A 100 4.50 -9.87 7.85
CA GLY A 100 3.94 -10.95 8.67
C GLY A 100 2.70 -10.50 9.45
N ARG A 101 2.74 -9.31 10.07
CA ARG A 101 1.57 -8.72 10.74
C ARG A 101 0.41 -8.50 9.76
N ARG A 102 0.68 -7.92 8.60
CA ARG A 102 -0.35 -7.65 7.60
C ARG A 102 -1.00 -8.93 7.06
N LEU A 103 -0.22 -9.98 6.81
CA LEU A 103 -0.75 -11.28 6.38
C LEU A 103 -1.62 -11.93 7.46
N ALA A 104 -1.22 -11.82 8.72
CA ALA A 104 -2.03 -12.30 9.84
C ALA A 104 -3.34 -11.53 9.99
N GLU A 105 -3.31 -10.19 9.87
CA GLU A 105 -4.49 -9.33 9.90
C GLU A 105 -5.44 -9.65 8.73
N SER A 106 -4.91 -9.82 7.52
CA SER A 106 -5.70 -10.18 6.34
C SER A 106 -6.34 -11.57 6.49
N SER A 107 -5.62 -12.54 7.06
CA SER A 107 -6.15 -13.88 7.32
C SER A 107 -7.27 -13.86 8.37
N ALA A 108 -7.11 -13.09 9.44
CA ALA A 108 -8.14 -12.90 10.47
C ALA A 108 -9.39 -12.23 9.87
N GLN A 109 -9.21 -11.19 9.06
CA GLN A 109 -10.30 -10.52 8.36
C GLN A 109 -11.04 -11.47 7.42
N GLY A 110 -10.33 -12.34 6.71
CA GLY A 110 -10.93 -13.36 5.84
C GLY A 110 -11.86 -14.30 6.61
N LYS A 111 -11.46 -14.76 7.79
CA LYS A 111 -12.30 -15.62 8.65
C LYS A 111 -13.56 -14.91 9.13
N ILE A 112 -13.45 -13.63 9.53
CA ILE A 112 -14.63 -12.84 9.92
C ILE A 112 -15.62 -12.73 8.75
N LEU A 113 -15.14 -12.55 7.53
CA LEU A 113 -16.01 -12.48 6.35
C LEU A 113 -16.65 -13.83 6.03
N ASP A 114 -15.98 -14.96 6.29
CA ASP A 114 -16.59 -16.28 6.18
C ASP A 114 -17.73 -16.47 7.19
N GLU A 115 -17.53 -16.06 8.44
CA GLU A 115 -18.56 -16.07 9.48
C GLU A 115 -19.75 -15.17 9.11
N VAL A 116 -19.51 -14.01 8.50
CA VAL A 116 -20.57 -13.13 7.96
C VAL A 116 -21.33 -13.83 6.83
N CYS A 117 -20.63 -14.50 5.91
CA CYS A 117 -21.30 -15.28 4.85
C CYS A 117 -22.22 -16.33 5.42
N GLU A 118 -21.73 -17.10 6.40
CA GLU A 118 -22.51 -18.15 7.04
C GLU A 118 -23.72 -17.59 7.80
N ALA A 119 -23.52 -16.53 8.59
CA ALA A 119 -24.55 -15.91 9.40
C ALA A 119 -25.69 -15.30 8.57
N PHE A 120 -25.38 -14.76 7.40
CA PHE A 120 -26.36 -14.11 6.51
C PHE A 120 -26.77 -14.96 5.30
N GLY A 121 -26.24 -16.18 5.17
CA GLY A 121 -26.56 -17.09 4.06
C GLY A 121 -26.14 -16.53 2.70
N LEU A 122 -24.97 -15.86 2.63
CA LEU A 122 -24.47 -15.30 1.38
C LEU A 122 -23.78 -16.37 0.55
N ASP A 123 -23.96 -16.34 -0.77
CA ASP A 123 -23.33 -17.30 -1.70
C ASP A 123 -21.81 -17.11 -1.86
N ALA A 124 -21.30 -15.91 -1.55
CA ALA A 124 -19.90 -15.55 -1.64
C ALA A 124 -19.50 -14.49 -0.62
N ARG A 125 -18.20 -14.40 -0.32
CA ARG A 125 -17.66 -13.36 0.56
C ARG A 125 -18.02 -11.97 0.02
N PRO A 126 -18.53 -11.06 0.88
CA PRO A 126 -18.81 -9.71 0.45
C PRO A 126 -17.52 -8.96 0.15
N GLU A 127 -17.41 -8.42 -1.05
CA GLU A 127 -16.30 -7.55 -1.43
C GLU A 127 -16.42 -6.13 -0.86
N ARG A 128 -17.66 -5.77 -0.47
CA ARG A 128 -18.00 -4.47 0.08
C ARG A 128 -19.10 -4.61 1.12
N ILE A 129 -18.84 -4.07 2.31
CA ILE A 129 -19.78 -3.92 3.39
C ILE A 129 -19.89 -2.44 3.70
N GLU A 130 -21.11 -1.93 3.72
CA GLU A 130 -21.40 -0.56 4.10
C GLU A 130 -22.23 -0.54 5.37
N VAL A 131 -21.83 0.28 6.33
CA VAL A 131 -22.59 0.51 7.56
C VAL A 131 -22.95 1.98 7.62
N TYR A 132 -24.23 2.25 7.84
CA TYR A 132 -24.77 3.58 7.94
C TYR A 132 -25.22 3.82 9.38
N ASP A 133 -24.85 4.96 9.92
CA ASP A 133 -25.30 5.43 11.22
C ASP A 133 -25.79 6.86 11.11
N ASN A 134 -26.91 7.15 11.76
CA ASN A 134 -27.51 8.48 11.76
C ASN A 134 -27.51 9.06 13.17
N ALA A 135 -27.06 10.28 13.30
CA ALA A 135 -27.02 11.03 14.55
C ALA A 135 -27.71 12.39 14.37
N HIS A 136 -28.38 12.85 15.41
CA HIS A 136 -28.97 14.18 15.46
C HIS A 136 -28.87 14.78 16.86
N ILE A 137 -28.93 16.10 16.97
CA ILE A 137 -28.98 16.82 18.23
C ILE A 137 -30.40 17.29 18.46
N GLN A 138 -31.16 16.55 19.29
CA GLN A 138 -32.56 16.88 19.62
C GLN A 138 -33.43 17.18 18.38
N GLY A 139 -33.30 16.33 17.35
CA GLY A 139 -34.06 16.50 16.11
C GLY A 139 -33.49 17.51 15.12
N THR A 140 -32.40 18.19 15.47
CA THR A 140 -31.73 19.17 14.59
C THR A 140 -30.36 18.70 14.14
N ASN A 141 -29.86 19.27 13.03
CA ASN A 141 -28.52 18.97 12.49
C ASN A 141 -28.27 17.46 12.29
N ALA A 142 -29.25 16.78 11.73
CA ALA A 142 -29.12 15.36 11.45
C ALA A 142 -28.01 15.10 10.43
N VAL A 143 -27.14 14.16 10.77
CA VAL A 143 -26.03 13.73 9.92
C VAL A 143 -26.03 12.22 9.80
N GLY A 144 -25.75 11.72 8.59
CA GLY A 144 -25.50 10.32 8.33
C GLY A 144 -24.00 10.09 8.16
N GLY A 145 -23.47 9.04 8.78
CA GLY A 145 -22.14 8.52 8.56
C GLY A 145 -22.21 7.23 7.76
N MET A 146 -21.33 7.06 6.79
CA MET A 146 -21.13 5.79 6.07
C MET A 146 -19.70 5.34 6.26
N ILE A 147 -19.52 4.15 6.77
CA ILE A 147 -18.24 3.45 6.80
C ILE A 147 -18.25 2.30 5.80
N VAL A 148 -17.09 2.02 5.23
CA VAL A 148 -16.95 0.98 4.21
C VAL A 148 -15.85 0.03 4.64
N ALA A 149 -16.12 -1.27 4.54
CA ALA A 149 -15.17 -2.35 4.73
C ALA A 149 -15.15 -3.28 3.51
N GLY A 150 -14.10 -4.05 3.38
CA GLY A 150 -13.93 -5.06 2.35
C GLY A 150 -12.99 -6.17 2.82
N PRO A 151 -12.54 -7.06 1.93
CA PRO A 151 -11.69 -8.20 2.27
C PRO A 151 -10.40 -7.84 3.01
N GLU A 152 -9.88 -6.65 2.80
CA GLU A 152 -8.66 -6.14 3.46
C GLU A 152 -8.95 -5.25 4.68
N GLY A 153 -10.20 -5.19 5.15
CA GLY A 153 -10.62 -4.35 6.27
C GLY A 153 -11.26 -3.03 5.87
N PHE A 154 -11.13 -2.03 6.75
CA PHE A 154 -11.80 -0.74 6.57
C PHE A 154 -11.18 0.12 5.46
N ARG A 155 -12.01 0.56 4.51
CA ARG A 155 -11.66 1.44 3.39
C ARG A 155 -11.93 2.91 3.75
N LYS A 156 -11.11 3.51 4.60
CA LYS A 156 -11.31 4.86 5.15
C LYS A 156 -11.45 5.96 4.09
N ASN A 157 -10.82 5.80 2.92
CA ASN A 157 -10.94 6.71 1.77
C ASN A 157 -12.34 6.71 1.13
N GLN A 158 -13.15 5.71 1.43
CA GLN A 158 -14.52 5.56 0.94
C GLN A 158 -15.59 5.97 1.97
N TYR A 159 -15.18 6.40 3.17
CA TYR A 159 -16.11 6.93 4.17
C TYR A 159 -16.78 8.20 3.67
N ARG A 160 -18.04 8.35 4.01
CA ARG A 160 -18.83 9.53 3.64
C ARG A 160 -19.60 10.05 4.83
N LYS A 161 -19.82 11.36 4.81
CA LYS A 161 -20.70 12.06 5.74
C LYS A 161 -21.79 12.76 4.93
N PHE A 162 -23.02 12.61 5.35
CA PHE A 162 -24.19 13.21 4.71
C PHE A 162 -24.88 14.15 5.68
N ASN A 163 -25.24 15.32 5.21
CA ASN A 163 -26.17 16.20 5.95
C ASN A 163 -27.58 15.76 5.54
N ILE A 164 -28.37 15.30 6.51
CA ILE A 164 -29.75 14.89 6.29
C ILE A 164 -30.62 16.13 6.36
N ARG A 165 -31.37 16.40 5.30
CA ARG A 165 -32.31 17.52 5.21
C ARG A 165 -33.73 16.95 5.24
N GLY A 166 -34.56 17.45 6.13
CA GLY A 166 -35.97 17.07 6.27
C GLY A 166 -36.58 17.84 7.43
N ASP A 167 -37.86 18.15 7.33
CA ASP A 167 -38.57 18.95 8.32
C ASP A 167 -39.16 18.11 9.47
N ASP A 168 -39.20 16.75 9.35
CA ASP A 168 -39.71 15.82 10.36
C ASP A 168 -38.69 14.69 10.62
N LEU A 169 -37.64 15.00 11.40
CA LEU A 169 -36.62 14.04 11.84
C LEU A 169 -36.84 13.56 13.28
N THR A 170 -38.08 13.60 13.77
CA THR A 170 -38.45 12.96 15.03
C THR A 170 -38.72 11.49 14.82
N PRO A 171 -38.19 10.58 15.66
CA PRO A 171 -38.50 9.16 15.64
C PRO A 171 -39.94 8.88 15.92
#